data_00c372a10c6f20cf7742e01d1d0b21d2
#
_entry.id   00c372a10c6f20cf7742e01d1d0b21d2
#
_cell.length_a   1.000
_cell.length_b   1.000
_cell.length_c   1.000
_cell.angle_alpha   90.00
_cell.angle_beta   90.00
_cell.angle_gamma   90.00
#
_symmetry.space_group_name_H-M   'P 1'
#
loop_
_entity.id
_entity.type
_entity.pdbx_description
1 polymer ?
#
loop_
_entity_poly.entity_id
_entity_poly.type
_entity_poly.pdbx_seq_one_letter_code
_entity_poly.pdbx_strand_id
1 'polypeptide(L)'
;MTGNAPDLPAFAALARAHDALLYVDDAHGFGVIGDRDGYEPGPFGRSGNAIVRYFGESYDHVVLTAGFSKAYSSLLAFVACPTPLKRYLKTMVPSYIYSGPVPVASLATALLGLEVNRRRGDDLRAQLWHRTRTLLDQLDKLGVATSNTSGFPLVELALANAEDLDAVGRHLFDRGIYVTLAPYPVVPRREAGFRVQLTAANTAEQSTIS
;
A
#
# COMPACT_ATOMS: atom_id res chain seq x y z
N MET A 1 -0.68 -7.18 0.79
CA MET A 1 -1.48 -8.10 -0.05
C MET A 1 -2.96 -8.01 0.33
N THR A 2 -3.29 -8.11 1.60
CA THR A 2 -4.66 -8.18 2.13
C THR A 2 -5.36 -6.84 2.34
N GLY A 3 -4.66 -5.73 2.25
CA GLY A 3 -5.18 -4.40 2.62
C GLY A 3 -5.23 -4.13 4.12
N ASN A 4 -4.50 -4.93 4.91
CA ASN A 4 -4.41 -4.75 6.35
C ASN A 4 -3.09 -4.12 6.77
N ALA A 5 -3.14 -3.28 7.81
CA ALA A 5 -1.95 -2.82 8.53
C ALA A 5 -1.63 -3.77 9.68
N PRO A 6 -0.35 -4.10 9.91
CA PRO A 6 0.07 -4.77 11.14
C PRO A 6 -0.07 -3.84 12.34
N ASP A 7 -0.05 -4.41 13.54
CA ASP A 7 0.05 -3.64 14.79
C ASP A 7 1.49 -3.09 14.93
N LEU A 8 1.79 -2.03 14.16
CA LEU A 8 3.11 -1.42 14.15
C LEU A 8 3.58 -0.95 15.54
N PRO A 9 2.72 -0.34 16.39
CA PRO A 9 3.11 0.03 17.74
C PRO A 9 3.62 -1.15 18.57
N ALA A 10 2.96 -2.30 18.52
CA ALA A 10 3.40 -3.50 19.24
C ALA A 10 4.76 -4.00 18.72
N PHE A 11 4.97 -4.05 17.39
CA PHE A 11 6.26 -4.42 16.81
C PHE A 11 7.37 -3.43 17.17
N ALA A 12 7.09 -2.13 17.13
CA ALA A 12 8.05 -1.10 17.48
C ALA A 12 8.42 -1.16 18.97
N ALA A 13 7.46 -1.44 19.85
CA ALA A 13 7.73 -1.64 21.28
C ALA A 13 8.64 -2.85 21.52
N LEU A 14 8.40 -3.97 20.83
CA LEU A 14 9.27 -5.15 20.92
C LEU A 14 10.68 -4.86 20.41
N ALA A 15 10.81 -4.16 19.27
CA ALA A 15 12.11 -3.78 18.73
C ALA A 15 12.91 -2.95 19.75
N ARG A 16 12.28 -1.96 20.36
CA ARG A 16 12.92 -1.15 21.43
C ARG A 16 13.29 -1.98 22.65
N ALA A 17 12.42 -2.88 23.10
CA ALA A 17 12.66 -3.71 24.29
C ALA A 17 13.83 -4.69 24.11
N HIS A 18 14.12 -5.09 22.88
CA HIS A 18 15.16 -6.07 22.54
C HIS A 18 16.36 -5.46 21.80
N ASP A 19 16.47 -4.13 21.74
CA ASP A 19 17.52 -3.41 20.98
C ASP A 19 17.66 -3.93 19.53
N ALA A 20 16.52 -4.26 18.92
CA ALA A 20 16.43 -4.77 17.55
C ALA A 20 16.03 -3.67 16.58
N LEU A 21 16.35 -3.86 15.29
CA LEU A 21 15.84 -3.01 14.21
C LEU A 21 14.57 -3.62 13.62
N LEU A 22 13.51 -2.82 13.56
CA LEU A 22 12.29 -3.16 12.85
C LEU A 22 12.41 -2.68 11.41
N TYR A 23 12.47 -3.60 10.46
CA TYR A 23 12.42 -3.28 9.03
C TYR A 23 10.98 -3.29 8.55
N VAL A 24 10.54 -2.17 7.97
CA VAL A 24 9.17 -1.97 7.48
C VAL A 24 9.22 -1.69 5.98
N ASP A 25 8.58 -2.54 5.19
CA ASP A 25 8.27 -2.25 3.79
C ASP A 25 6.85 -1.69 3.70
N ASP A 26 6.73 -0.41 3.41
CA ASP A 26 5.46 0.28 3.25
C ASP A 26 5.27 0.82 1.81
N ALA A 27 5.62 0.01 0.83
CA ALA A 27 5.45 0.36 -0.57
C ALA A 27 3.99 0.60 -0.98
N HIS A 28 3.02 0.07 -0.25
CA HIS A 28 1.59 0.29 -0.49
C HIS A 28 1.00 1.46 0.31
N GLY A 29 1.49 1.73 1.51
CA GLY A 29 0.97 2.80 2.36
C GLY A 29 1.52 4.18 2.00
N PHE A 30 2.77 4.26 1.51
CA PHE A 30 3.36 5.52 1.09
C PHE A 30 2.54 6.19 -0.03
N GLY A 31 2.11 7.43 0.21
CA GLY A 31 1.20 8.18 -0.63
C GLY A 31 -0.29 7.96 -0.29
N VAL A 32 -0.62 6.89 0.43
CA VAL A 32 -2.01 6.51 0.77
C VAL A 32 -2.34 6.81 2.22
N ILE A 33 -1.49 6.42 3.16
CA ILE A 33 -1.71 6.65 4.60
C ILE A 33 -0.63 7.56 5.18
N GLY A 34 -0.98 8.26 6.26
CA GLY A 34 -0.04 9.18 6.87
C GLY A 34 -0.54 9.78 8.18
N ASP A 35 -0.02 10.93 8.55
CA ASP A 35 -0.27 11.58 9.85
C ASP A 35 -1.74 11.59 10.24
N ARG A 36 -2.00 11.17 11.47
CA ARG A 36 -3.31 11.25 12.13
C ARG A 36 -3.34 12.30 13.24
N ASP A 37 -2.27 13.07 13.38
CA ASP A 37 -2.18 14.14 14.34
C ASP A 37 -3.07 15.32 13.93
N GLY A 38 -3.91 15.82 14.86
CA GLY A 38 -4.73 17.01 14.68
C GLY A 38 -6.20 16.73 14.38
N TYR A 39 -6.90 17.78 14.00
CA TYR A 39 -8.34 17.84 13.80
C TYR A 39 -8.84 16.77 12.82
N GLU A 40 -9.57 15.77 13.30
CA GLU A 40 -10.27 14.72 12.55
C GLU A 40 -9.62 14.36 11.22
N PRO A 41 -8.44 13.73 11.21
CA PRO A 41 -7.87 13.25 9.97
C PRO A 41 -8.82 12.22 9.39
N GLY A 42 -9.04 12.26 8.07
CA GLY A 42 -9.74 11.17 7.39
C GLY A 42 -9.11 9.81 7.74
N PRO A 43 -9.80 8.69 7.57
CA PRO A 43 -9.32 7.36 7.99
C PRO A 43 -7.93 6.98 7.50
N PHE A 44 -7.51 7.54 6.35
CA PHE A 44 -6.16 7.34 5.83
C PHE A 44 -5.13 8.35 6.36
N GLY A 45 -5.55 9.30 7.17
CA GLY A 45 -4.68 10.38 7.66
C GLY A 45 -4.36 11.40 6.57
N ARG A 46 -3.31 12.21 6.82
CA ARG A 46 -2.85 13.29 5.94
C ARG A 46 -1.46 13.02 5.39
N SER A 47 -1.07 13.83 4.41
CA SER A 47 0.29 13.88 3.84
C SER A 47 0.74 12.64 3.09
N GLY A 48 0.16 11.45 3.31
CA GLY A 48 0.58 10.21 2.68
C GLY A 48 2.03 9.80 3.00
N ASN A 49 2.49 10.09 4.21
CA ASN A 49 3.88 9.92 4.63
C ASN A 49 4.14 8.59 5.37
N ALA A 50 3.35 7.56 5.03
CA ALA A 50 3.54 6.16 5.38
C ALA A 50 3.10 5.75 6.80
N ILE A 51 3.18 4.45 7.03
CA ILE A 51 2.61 3.75 8.19
C ILE A 51 3.22 4.20 9.54
N VAL A 52 4.50 4.55 9.58
CA VAL A 52 5.15 5.00 10.83
C VAL A 52 4.47 6.27 11.34
N ARG A 53 4.22 7.22 10.45
CA ARG A 53 3.49 8.46 10.77
C ARG A 53 2.00 8.21 11.04
N TYR A 54 1.41 7.26 10.31
CA TYR A 54 0.01 6.89 10.51
C TYR A 54 -0.28 6.41 11.94
N PHE A 55 0.65 5.69 12.54
CA PHE A 55 0.54 5.23 13.94
C PHE A 55 1.18 6.19 14.96
N GLY A 56 1.76 7.31 14.52
CA GLY A 56 2.44 8.26 15.42
C GLY A 56 3.71 7.68 16.07
N GLU A 57 4.32 6.66 15.44
CA GLU A 57 5.51 6.02 15.98
C GLU A 57 6.79 6.82 15.70
N SER A 58 7.77 6.65 16.58
CA SER A 58 9.13 7.14 16.39
C SER A 58 9.86 6.31 15.33
N TYR A 59 10.79 6.94 14.62
CA TYR A 59 11.73 6.25 13.74
C TYR A 59 12.92 5.59 14.48
N ASP A 60 12.94 5.70 15.81
CA ASP A 60 13.94 4.99 16.63
C ASP A 60 13.73 3.49 16.48
N HIS A 61 14.81 2.77 16.16
CA HIS A 61 14.78 1.34 15.84
C HIS A 61 13.95 0.93 14.62
N VAL A 62 13.51 1.90 13.80
CA VAL A 62 12.73 1.63 12.58
C VAL A 62 13.57 1.96 11.34
N VAL A 63 13.58 1.03 10.40
CA VAL A 63 14.07 1.22 9.03
C VAL A 63 12.87 1.12 8.10
N LEU A 64 12.44 2.25 7.53
CA LEU A 64 11.32 2.31 6.60
C LEU A 64 11.82 2.26 5.16
N THR A 65 11.33 1.31 4.39
CA THR A 65 11.46 1.29 2.93
C THR A 65 10.12 1.56 2.29
N ALA A 66 10.11 2.44 1.29
CA ALA A 66 8.93 2.68 0.49
C ALA A 66 9.30 3.02 -0.95
N GLY A 67 8.34 2.86 -1.86
CA GLY A 67 8.54 3.07 -3.28
C GLY A 67 7.54 4.04 -3.90
N PHE A 68 8.00 4.76 -4.90
CA PHE A 68 7.17 5.65 -5.71
C PHE A 68 6.41 4.91 -6.83
N SER A 69 6.63 3.61 -6.99
CA SER A 69 6.10 2.82 -8.10
C SER A 69 4.58 2.59 -8.06
N LYS A 70 3.94 2.85 -6.93
CA LYS A 70 2.49 2.67 -6.76
C LYS A 70 1.78 4.03 -6.77
N ALA A 71 1.69 4.72 -5.67
CA ALA A 71 0.94 5.98 -5.58
C ALA A 71 1.47 7.11 -6.48
N TYR A 72 2.75 7.08 -6.83
CA TYR A 72 3.40 8.15 -7.60
C TYR A 72 3.82 7.75 -9.02
N SER A 73 3.58 6.52 -9.45
CA SER A 73 3.87 6.00 -10.80
C SER A 73 5.32 6.24 -11.26
N SER A 74 6.31 6.18 -10.35
CA SER A 74 7.72 6.40 -10.65
C SER A 74 8.60 5.25 -10.19
N LEU A 75 9.58 4.86 -11.01
CA LEU A 75 10.57 3.83 -10.68
C LEU A 75 11.64 4.38 -9.73
N LEU A 76 11.23 4.66 -8.51
CA LEU A 76 12.07 5.19 -7.45
C LEU A 76 11.69 4.54 -6.13
N ALA A 77 12.68 4.32 -5.27
CA ALA A 77 12.47 3.88 -3.89
C ALA A 77 13.40 4.63 -2.94
N PHE A 78 13.08 4.61 -1.67
CA PHE A 78 13.94 5.18 -0.64
C PHE A 78 13.96 4.31 0.61
N VAL A 79 15.02 4.48 1.40
CA VAL A 79 15.14 3.93 2.75
C VAL A 79 15.29 5.11 3.71
N ALA A 80 14.37 5.22 4.65
CA ALA A 80 14.46 6.13 5.77
C ALA A 80 15.02 5.37 6.97
N CYS A 81 16.19 5.77 7.45
CA CYS A 81 16.91 5.08 8.52
C CYS A 81 17.84 6.04 9.28
N PRO A 82 18.34 5.67 10.47
CA PRO A 82 19.33 6.45 11.20
C PRO A 82 20.58 6.75 10.35
N THR A 83 21.14 7.95 10.54
CA THR A 83 22.30 8.41 9.75
C THR A 83 23.52 7.44 9.76
N PRO A 84 23.89 6.80 10.88
CA PRO A 84 24.98 5.81 10.85
C PRO A 84 24.69 4.65 9.89
N LEU A 85 23.47 4.11 9.93
CA LEU A 85 23.06 3.03 9.03
C LEU A 85 23.04 3.50 7.56
N LYS A 86 22.55 4.71 7.29
CA LYS A 86 22.59 5.29 5.93
C LYS A 86 24.03 5.33 5.39
N ARG A 87 24.99 5.77 6.20
CA ARG A 87 26.41 5.80 5.80
C ARG A 87 26.94 4.41 5.49
N TYR A 88 26.65 3.44 6.36
CA TYR A 88 27.01 2.04 6.15
C TYR A 88 26.43 1.48 4.85
N LEU A 89 25.11 1.66 4.62
CA LEU A 89 24.45 1.18 3.41
C LEU A 89 25.09 1.75 2.13
N LYS A 90 25.44 3.03 2.12
CA LYS A 90 26.06 3.70 0.96
C LYS A 90 27.47 3.18 0.63
N THR A 91 28.18 2.63 1.59
CA THR A 91 29.56 2.19 1.40
C THR A 91 29.73 0.68 1.34
N MET A 92 28.76 -0.07 1.84
CA MET A 92 28.91 -1.52 2.03
C MET A 92 27.89 -2.36 1.25
N VAL A 93 26.80 -1.77 0.76
CA VAL A 93 25.76 -2.54 0.08
C VAL A 93 26.05 -2.63 -1.44
N PRO A 94 26.33 -3.83 -1.97
CA PRO A 94 26.69 -4.00 -3.38
C PRO A 94 25.62 -3.47 -4.35
N SER A 95 24.35 -3.70 -4.06
CA SER A 95 23.23 -3.21 -4.88
C SER A 95 23.14 -1.69 -4.96
N TYR A 96 23.70 -0.96 -3.99
CA TYR A 96 23.81 0.49 -4.06
C TYR A 96 25.09 0.93 -4.78
N ILE A 97 26.23 0.32 -4.45
CA ILE A 97 27.57 0.71 -4.98
C ILE A 97 27.66 0.47 -6.48
N TYR A 98 27.12 -0.65 -6.95
CA TYR A 98 27.20 -1.07 -8.35
C TYR A 98 25.96 -0.72 -9.18
N SER A 99 24.97 -0.01 -8.59
CA SER A 99 23.84 0.51 -9.34
C SER A 99 24.18 1.81 -10.07
N GLY A 100 23.50 2.05 -11.18
CA GLY A 100 23.57 3.33 -11.90
C GLY A 100 22.72 4.41 -11.21
N PRO A 101 22.86 5.68 -11.66
CA PRO A 101 22.02 6.77 -11.17
C PRO A 101 20.55 6.55 -11.56
N VAL A 102 19.65 7.07 -10.74
CA VAL A 102 18.21 7.05 -11.04
C VAL A 102 17.94 7.85 -12.33
N PRO A 103 17.12 7.32 -13.26
CA PRO A 103 16.76 8.05 -14.47
C PRO A 103 16.11 9.40 -14.17
N VAL A 104 16.47 10.45 -14.92
CA VAL A 104 15.94 11.81 -14.72
C VAL A 104 14.42 11.84 -14.84
N ALA A 105 13.84 11.08 -15.76
CA ALA A 105 12.39 10.96 -15.91
C ALA A 105 11.72 10.45 -14.62
N SER A 106 12.30 9.46 -13.94
CA SER A 106 11.77 8.96 -12.66
C SER A 106 11.85 10.01 -11.56
N LEU A 107 12.94 10.77 -11.50
CA LEU A 107 13.06 11.88 -10.54
C LEU A 107 12.03 12.97 -10.80
N ALA A 108 11.85 13.39 -12.06
CA ALA A 108 10.87 14.39 -12.44
C ALA A 108 9.45 13.95 -12.10
N THR A 109 9.10 12.69 -12.39
CA THR A 109 7.78 12.12 -12.05
C THR A 109 7.57 12.07 -10.53
N ALA A 110 8.58 11.66 -9.76
CA ALA A 110 8.48 11.65 -8.30
C ALA A 110 8.29 13.06 -7.71
N LEU A 111 9.05 14.05 -8.19
CA LEU A 111 8.92 15.44 -7.75
C LEU A 111 7.54 16.01 -8.07
N LEU A 112 7.04 15.78 -9.29
CA LEU A 112 5.69 16.21 -9.66
C LEU A 112 4.62 15.50 -8.81
N GLY A 113 4.79 14.20 -8.58
CA GLY A 113 3.89 13.42 -7.73
C GLY A 113 3.83 13.94 -6.29
N LEU A 114 4.98 14.31 -5.71
CA LEU A 114 5.03 14.94 -4.38
C LEU A 114 4.36 16.31 -4.38
N GLU A 115 4.51 17.10 -5.45
CA GLU A 115 3.82 18.37 -5.56
C GLU A 115 2.30 18.21 -5.68
N VAL A 116 1.83 17.23 -6.45
CA VAL A 116 0.41 16.86 -6.53
C VAL A 116 -0.10 16.41 -5.15
N ASN A 117 0.67 15.59 -4.45
CA ASN A 117 0.34 15.16 -3.09
C ASN A 117 0.21 16.35 -2.13
N ARG A 118 1.13 17.31 -2.19
CA ARG A 118 1.11 18.52 -1.35
C ARG A 118 -0.12 19.39 -1.61
N ARG A 119 -0.56 19.50 -2.87
CA ARG A 119 -1.66 20.41 -3.27
C ARG A 119 -3.04 19.80 -3.06
N ARG A 120 -3.21 18.52 -3.37
CA ARG A 120 -4.53 17.84 -3.40
C ARG A 120 -4.51 16.40 -2.92
N GLY A 121 -3.43 15.97 -2.27
CA GLY A 121 -3.28 14.57 -1.83
C GLY A 121 -4.33 14.17 -0.81
N ASP A 122 -4.70 15.06 0.10
CA ASP A 122 -5.70 14.78 1.13
C ASP A 122 -7.10 14.60 0.51
N ASP A 123 -7.46 15.41 -0.50
CA ASP A 123 -8.72 15.25 -1.23
C ASP A 123 -8.76 13.91 -2.01
N LEU A 124 -7.63 13.54 -2.63
CA LEU A 124 -7.53 12.25 -3.32
C LEU A 124 -7.65 11.07 -2.36
N ARG A 125 -7.07 11.15 -1.16
CA ARG A 125 -7.21 10.14 -0.10
C ARG A 125 -8.64 10.03 0.40
N ALA A 126 -9.32 11.16 0.59
CA ALA A 126 -10.73 11.17 0.98
C ALA A 126 -11.62 10.49 -0.07
N GLN A 127 -11.40 10.77 -1.36
CA GLN A 127 -12.10 10.11 -2.45
C GLN A 127 -11.81 8.60 -2.48
N LEU A 128 -10.53 8.22 -2.33
CA LEU A 128 -10.11 6.82 -2.31
C LEU A 128 -10.76 6.06 -1.15
N TRP A 129 -10.78 6.66 0.05
CA TRP A 129 -11.47 6.07 1.19
C TRP A 129 -12.95 5.84 0.92
N HIS A 130 -13.65 6.84 0.39
CA HIS A 130 -15.08 6.72 0.09
C HIS A 130 -15.36 5.56 -0.87
N ARG A 131 -14.56 5.44 -1.93
CA ARG A 131 -14.67 4.33 -2.90
C ARG A 131 -14.39 2.97 -2.27
N THR A 132 -13.36 2.91 -1.41
CA THR A 132 -13.03 1.69 -0.69
C THR A 132 -14.18 1.26 0.22
N ARG A 133 -14.76 2.19 0.97
CA ARG A 133 -15.93 1.90 1.81
C ARG A 133 -17.12 1.42 0.99
N THR A 134 -17.41 2.09 -0.14
CA THR A 134 -18.51 1.67 -1.03
C THR A 134 -18.33 0.21 -1.48
N LEU A 135 -17.13 -0.17 -1.92
CA LEU A 135 -16.86 -1.56 -2.32
C LEU A 135 -17.01 -2.53 -1.15
N LEU A 136 -16.41 -2.24 0.00
CA LEU A 136 -16.48 -3.13 1.17
C LEU A 136 -17.91 -3.30 1.68
N ASP A 137 -18.71 -2.23 1.72
CA ASP A 137 -20.12 -2.27 2.11
C ASP A 137 -20.98 -3.08 1.11
N GLN A 138 -20.61 -3.08 -0.16
CA GLN A 138 -21.29 -3.92 -1.17
C GLN A 138 -20.93 -5.40 -1.05
N LEU A 139 -19.64 -5.70 -0.84
CA LEU A 139 -19.20 -7.08 -0.59
C LEU A 139 -19.91 -7.66 0.63
N ASP A 140 -20.01 -6.89 1.71
CA ASP A 140 -20.72 -7.29 2.92
C ASP A 140 -22.21 -7.60 2.63
N LYS A 141 -22.91 -6.71 1.91
CA LYS A 141 -24.30 -6.92 1.52
C LYS A 141 -24.51 -8.15 0.63
N LEU A 142 -23.52 -8.51 -0.19
CA LEU A 142 -23.54 -9.68 -1.05
C LEU A 142 -23.08 -10.96 -0.33
N GLY A 143 -22.66 -10.86 0.93
CA GLY A 143 -22.10 -11.98 1.69
C GLY A 143 -20.74 -12.45 1.17
N VAL A 144 -20.01 -11.60 0.43
CA VAL A 144 -18.68 -11.93 -0.08
C VAL A 144 -17.63 -11.58 0.96
N ALA A 145 -16.97 -12.59 1.50
CA ALA A 145 -15.95 -12.40 2.52
C ALA A 145 -14.66 -11.83 1.94
N THR A 146 -14.02 -10.94 2.70
CA THR A 146 -12.67 -10.43 2.44
C THR A 146 -11.84 -10.45 3.70
N SER A 147 -10.53 -10.62 3.55
CA SER A 147 -9.57 -10.51 4.65
C SER A 147 -9.29 -9.07 5.07
N ASN A 148 -9.75 -8.08 4.31
CA ASN A 148 -9.53 -6.65 4.57
C ASN A 148 -10.37 -6.16 5.76
N THR A 149 -9.75 -6.05 6.93
CA THR A 149 -10.36 -5.50 8.15
C THR A 149 -9.94 -4.07 8.46
N SER A 150 -8.87 -3.58 7.82
CA SER A 150 -8.34 -2.23 8.05
C SER A 150 -8.98 -1.15 7.15
N GLY A 151 -9.73 -1.55 6.12
CA GLY A 151 -10.40 -0.62 5.21
C GLY A 151 -9.48 0.09 4.23
N PHE A 152 -8.27 -0.44 3.98
CA PHE A 152 -7.36 0.11 2.97
C PHE A 152 -7.74 -0.30 1.55
N PRO A 153 -7.31 0.45 0.50
CA PRO A 153 -7.83 0.33 -0.86
C PRO A 153 -7.30 -0.88 -1.63
N LEU A 154 -7.09 -1.98 -0.94
CA LEU A 154 -6.58 -3.24 -1.46
C LEU A 154 -7.46 -4.34 -0.88
N VAL A 155 -8.28 -4.97 -1.73
CA VAL A 155 -9.28 -5.93 -1.29
C VAL A 155 -8.98 -7.28 -1.92
N GLU A 156 -8.75 -8.28 -1.09
CA GLU A 156 -8.54 -9.66 -1.50
C GLU A 156 -9.85 -10.42 -1.42
N LEU A 157 -10.16 -11.15 -2.48
CA LEU A 157 -11.35 -11.99 -2.63
C LEU A 157 -10.89 -13.41 -2.93
N ALA A 158 -10.85 -14.27 -1.92
CA ALA A 158 -10.49 -15.66 -2.08
C ALA A 158 -11.60 -16.43 -2.81
N LEU A 159 -11.20 -17.33 -3.72
CA LEU A 159 -12.11 -18.29 -4.32
C LEU A 159 -12.29 -19.53 -3.44
N ALA A 160 -13.49 -20.10 -3.49
CA ALA A 160 -13.77 -21.37 -2.79
C ALA A 160 -12.87 -22.51 -3.33
N ASN A 161 -12.57 -22.50 -4.62
CA ASN A 161 -11.68 -23.45 -5.27
C ASN A 161 -10.61 -22.70 -6.06
N ALA A 162 -9.35 -22.85 -5.69
CA ALA A 162 -8.21 -22.19 -6.34
C ALA A 162 -8.03 -22.62 -7.82
N GLU A 163 -8.52 -23.79 -8.21
CA GLU A 163 -8.41 -24.32 -9.58
C GLU A 163 -9.31 -23.53 -10.56
N ASP A 164 -10.35 -22.86 -10.07
CA ASP A 164 -11.26 -22.08 -10.89
C ASP A 164 -10.71 -20.66 -11.23
N LEU A 165 -9.55 -20.29 -10.68
CA LEU A 165 -9.02 -18.94 -10.76
C LEU A 165 -8.91 -18.42 -12.21
N ASP A 166 -8.36 -19.22 -13.12
CA ASP A 166 -8.19 -18.84 -14.52
C ASP A 166 -9.54 -18.74 -15.27
N ALA A 167 -10.46 -19.66 -14.98
CA ALA A 167 -11.78 -19.67 -15.62
C ALA A 167 -12.61 -18.47 -15.18
N VAL A 168 -12.65 -18.18 -13.88
CA VAL A 168 -13.35 -17.02 -13.33
C VAL A 168 -12.69 -15.71 -13.75
N GLY A 169 -11.36 -15.66 -13.79
CA GLY A 169 -10.61 -14.50 -14.27
C GLY A 169 -10.93 -14.16 -15.73
N ARG A 170 -10.98 -15.16 -16.60
CA ARG A 170 -11.38 -15.02 -17.99
C ARG A 170 -12.82 -14.54 -18.12
N HIS A 171 -13.72 -15.13 -17.36
CA HIS A 171 -15.14 -14.74 -17.33
C HIS A 171 -15.35 -13.27 -16.93
N LEU A 172 -14.59 -12.76 -15.94
CA LEU A 172 -14.59 -11.36 -15.56
C LEU A 172 -14.03 -10.47 -16.67
N PHE A 173 -12.89 -10.86 -17.25
CA PHE A 173 -12.26 -10.12 -18.34
C PHE A 173 -13.15 -9.98 -19.56
N ASP A 174 -13.84 -11.05 -19.96
CA ASP A 174 -14.79 -11.05 -21.08
C ASP A 174 -16.00 -10.12 -20.86
N ARG A 175 -16.25 -9.74 -19.59
CA ARG A 175 -17.26 -8.75 -19.19
C ARG A 175 -16.71 -7.35 -18.96
N GLY A 176 -15.46 -7.12 -19.33
CA GLY A 176 -14.79 -5.82 -19.17
C GLY A 176 -14.32 -5.54 -17.74
N ILE A 177 -14.28 -6.54 -16.86
CA ILE A 177 -13.79 -6.41 -15.48
C ILE A 177 -12.35 -6.89 -15.41
N TYR A 178 -11.42 -5.96 -15.25
CA TYR A 178 -10.01 -6.28 -15.07
C TYR A 178 -9.63 -6.28 -13.59
N VAL A 179 -9.20 -7.44 -13.10
CA VAL A 179 -8.73 -7.64 -11.72
C VAL A 179 -7.40 -8.41 -11.71
N THR A 180 -6.59 -8.19 -10.70
CA THR A 180 -5.32 -8.92 -10.56
C THR A 180 -5.58 -10.30 -9.98
N LEU A 181 -5.09 -11.34 -10.66
CA LEU A 181 -5.08 -12.69 -10.13
C LEU A 181 -4.02 -12.84 -9.03
N ALA A 182 -4.37 -13.51 -7.95
CA ALA A 182 -3.48 -13.86 -6.85
C ALA A 182 -3.38 -15.39 -6.71
N PRO A 183 -2.59 -16.06 -7.56
CA PRO A 183 -2.45 -17.52 -7.53
C PRO A 183 -1.46 -17.98 -6.45
N TYR A 184 -1.51 -19.27 -6.10
CA TYR A 184 -0.39 -19.91 -5.44
C TYR A 184 0.83 -19.95 -6.40
N PRO A 185 2.06 -19.71 -5.92
CA PRO A 185 2.52 -19.51 -4.54
C PRO A 185 2.59 -18.03 -4.07
N VAL A 186 2.03 -17.09 -4.83
CA VAL A 186 1.99 -15.65 -4.46
C VAL A 186 1.19 -15.46 -3.16
N VAL A 187 0.14 -16.25 -3.00
CA VAL A 187 -0.64 -16.38 -1.78
C VAL A 187 -0.78 -17.85 -1.40
N PRO A 188 -1.11 -18.21 -0.15
CA PRO A 188 -1.48 -19.59 0.21
C PRO A 188 -2.61 -20.12 -0.68
N ARG A 189 -2.64 -21.44 -0.95
CA ARG A 189 -3.68 -22.05 -1.83
C ARG A 189 -5.11 -21.69 -1.41
N ARG A 190 -5.40 -21.65 -0.12
CA ARG A 190 -6.70 -21.30 0.45
C ARG A 190 -7.08 -19.82 0.28
N GLU A 191 -6.12 -18.99 -0.07
CA GLU A 191 -6.26 -17.54 -0.26
C GLU A 191 -6.15 -17.16 -1.76
N ALA A 192 -6.00 -18.18 -2.63
CA ALA A 192 -5.96 -17.93 -4.07
C ALA A 192 -7.29 -17.31 -4.55
N GLY A 193 -7.20 -16.25 -5.33
CA GLY A 193 -8.38 -15.49 -5.73
C GLY A 193 -8.02 -14.21 -6.49
N PHE A 194 -8.76 -13.16 -6.24
CA PHE A 194 -8.59 -11.87 -6.89
C PHE A 194 -8.15 -10.81 -5.92
N ARG A 195 -7.37 -9.87 -6.42
CA ARG A 195 -7.00 -8.67 -5.70
C ARG A 195 -7.54 -7.45 -6.42
N VAL A 196 -8.53 -6.81 -5.84
CA VAL A 196 -9.07 -5.54 -6.30
C VAL A 196 -8.24 -4.42 -5.73
N GLN A 197 -7.74 -3.53 -6.58
CA GLN A 197 -6.96 -2.36 -6.19
C GLN A 197 -7.74 -1.12 -6.61
N LEU A 198 -8.20 -0.37 -5.62
CA LEU A 198 -8.91 0.88 -5.87
C LEU A 198 -7.92 2.04 -5.98
N THR A 199 -8.28 2.99 -6.83
CA THR A 199 -7.54 4.24 -6.99
C THR A 199 -8.48 5.43 -6.87
N ALA A 200 -7.93 6.61 -6.64
CA ALA A 200 -8.70 7.83 -6.68
C ALA A 200 -9.22 8.18 -8.10
N ALA A 201 -8.71 7.54 -9.13
CA ALA A 201 -9.16 7.73 -10.51
C ALA A 201 -10.37 6.87 -10.90
N ASN A 202 -10.69 5.80 -10.14
CA ASN A 202 -11.90 5.03 -10.42
C ASN A 202 -13.15 5.90 -10.33
N THR A 203 -14.13 5.66 -11.19
CA THR A 203 -15.44 6.31 -11.09
C THR A 203 -16.31 5.66 -10.02
N ALA A 204 -17.41 6.32 -9.63
CA ALA A 204 -18.37 5.72 -8.73
C ALA A 204 -18.97 4.43 -9.31
N GLU A 205 -19.27 4.43 -10.61
CA GLU A 205 -19.79 3.27 -11.35
C GLU A 205 -18.82 2.09 -11.35
N GLN A 206 -17.51 2.35 -11.59
CA GLN A 206 -16.47 1.30 -11.54
C GLN A 206 -16.22 0.75 -10.13
N SER A 207 -16.63 1.47 -9.11
CA SER A 207 -16.50 1.05 -7.71
C SER A 207 -17.77 0.36 -7.19
N THR A 208 -18.78 0.17 -8.06
CA THR A 208 -20.07 -0.43 -7.74
C THR A 208 -20.15 -1.80 -8.42
N ILE A 209 -20.54 -2.81 -7.66
CA ILE A 209 -20.83 -4.15 -8.19
C ILE A 209 -22.29 -4.10 -8.66
N SER A 210 -22.50 -4.12 -9.98
CA SER A 210 -23.84 -4.18 -10.63
C SER A 210 -24.22 -5.61 -10.92
#